data_ec2acfcc82bf0a87a6e09cd1f49014c1
#
_entry.id   ec2acfcc82bf0a87a6e09cd1f49014c1
#
_cell.length_a   1.000
_cell.length_b   1.000
_cell.length_c   1.000
_cell.angle_alpha   90.00
_cell.angle_beta   90.00
_cell.angle_gamma   90.00
#
_symmetry.space_group_name_H-M   'P 1'
#
loop_
_entity.id
_entity.type
_entity.pdbx_description
1 polymer ?
#
loop_
_entity_poly.entity_id
_entity_poly.type
_entity_poly.pdbx_seq_one_letter_code
_entity_poly.pdbx_strand_id
1 'polypeptide(L)'
;MESLARACGSAFLQGYVRLSVDAANLRAAVRAARMGKGSEFLNQILLPGGNVSERALAGARPEELAERFRSGPLAQAAALGAARTQPDSGPLTEFERLCDNAVTGYLASASRVPFGEETVIGYLYAREAEITAVRIIMAGRMAGLDGETIRSRLRATYV
;
A
#
# COMPACT_ATOMS: atom_id res chain seq x y z
N MET A 1 -1.74 10.11 13.06
CA MET A 1 -2.79 10.04 12.02
C MET A 1 -4.05 9.34 12.51
N GLU A 2 -3.97 8.18 13.16
CA GLU A 2 -5.16 7.46 13.64
C GLU A 2 -6.00 8.25 14.65
N SER A 3 -5.37 8.90 15.62
CA SER A 3 -6.06 9.76 16.62
C SER A 3 -6.81 10.92 15.98
N LEU A 4 -6.25 11.53 14.95
CA LEU A 4 -6.89 12.60 14.19
C LEU A 4 -8.06 12.09 13.37
N ALA A 5 -7.91 10.94 12.68
CA ALA A 5 -8.99 10.32 11.93
C ALA A 5 -10.17 9.91 12.83
N ARG A 6 -9.89 9.45 14.04
CA ARG A 6 -10.93 9.18 15.05
C ARG A 6 -11.62 10.46 15.53
N ALA A 7 -10.84 11.52 15.78
CA ALA A 7 -11.38 12.81 16.23
C ALA A 7 -12.29 13.46 15.18
N CYS A 8 -12.02 13.28 13.89
CA CYS A 8 -12.88 13.75 12.79
C CYS A 8 -14.20 13.01 12.69
N GLY A 9 -14.36 11.83 13.31
CA GLY A 9 -15.58 11.02 13.24
C GLY A 9 -15.85 10.37 11.86
N SER A 10 -14.99 10.60 10.87
CA SER A 10 -15.16 10.09 9.51
C SER A 10 -14.79 8.61 9.41
N ALA A 11 -15.76 7.77 9.10
CA ALA A 11 -15.54 6.35 8.83
C ALA A 11 -14.64 6.13 7.60
N PHE A 12 -14.78 6.98 6.58
CA PHE A 12 -13.97 6.94 5.38
C PHE A 12 -12.49 7.22 5.69
N LEU A 13 -12.20 8.29 6.43
CA LEU A 13 -10.84 8.60 6.86
C LEU A 13 -10.22 7.50 7.72
N GLN A 14 -10.99 6.93 8.64
CA GLN A 14 -10.51 5.82 9.47
C GLN A 14 -10.19 4.59 8.62
N GLY A 15 -11.04 4.26 7.64
CA GLY A 15 -10.80 3.19 6.68
C GLY A 15 -9.53 3.40 5.86
N TYR A 16 -9.34 4.63 5.35
CA TYR A 16 -8.13 5.02 4.63
C TYR A 16 -6.86 4.85 5.47
N VAL A 17 -6.88 5.35 6.70
CA VAL A 17 -5.71 5.27 7.61
C VAL A 17 -5.38 3.81 7.93
N ARG A 18 -6.39 2.98 8.24
CA ARG A 18 -6.19 1.55 8.50
C ARG A 18 -5.60 0.83 7.29
N LEU A 19 -6.13 1.07 6.10
CA LEU A 19 -5.62 0.46 4.88
C LEU A 19 -4.19 0.92 4.56
N SER A 20 -3.89 2.19 4.80
CA SER A 20 -2.53 2.74 4.62
C SER A 20 -1.53 2.11 5.59
N VAL A 21 -1.93 1.89 6.85
CA VAL A 21 -1.12 1.17 7.84
C VAL A 21 -0.92 -0.28 7.41
N ASP A 22 -1.97 -0.97 6.97
CA ASP A 22 -1.88 -2.35 6.47
C ASP A 22 -0.93 -2.47 5.28
N ALA A 23 -1.00 -1.53 4.33
CA ALA A 23 -0.11 -1.51 3.17
C ALA A 23 1.36 -1.26 3.58
N ALA A 24 1.60 -0.36 4.55
CA ALA A 24 2.93 -0.10 5.08
C ALA A 24 3.49 -1.33 5.81
N ASN A 25 2.68 -1.96 6.65
CA ASN A 25 3.05 -3.15 7.40
C ASN A 25 3.31 -4.37 6.50
N LEU A 26 2.49 -4.56 5.48
CA LEU A 26 2.71 -5.62 4.49
C LEU A 26 4.05 -5.43 3.74
N ARG A 27 4.36 -4.19 3.32
CA ARG A 27 5.67 -3.88 2.71
C ARG A 27 6.83 -4.14 3.67
N ALA A 28 6.69 -3.74 4.93
CA ALA A 28 7.69 -3.97 5.95
C ALA A 28 7.93 -5.47 6.18
N ALA A 29 6.86 -6.27 6.27
CA ALA A 29 6.95 -7.72 6.46
C ALA A 29 7.66 -8.41 5.29
N VAL A 30 7.29 -8.11 4.04
CA VAL A 30 7.92 -8.69 2.84
C VAL A 30 9.40 -8.30 2.75
N ARG A 31 9.74 -7.03 3.00
CA ARG A 31 11.14 -6.56 2.99
C ARG A 31 11.97 -7.19 4.11
N ALA A 32 11.41 -7.29 5.33
CA ALA A 32 12.07 -7.94 6.46
C ALA A 32 12.35 -9.42 6.16
N ALA A 33 11.38 -10.14 5.61
CA ALA A 33 11.55 -11.53 5.19
C ALA A 33 12.70 -11.68 4.18
N ARG A 34 12.76 -10.81 3.16
CA ARG A 34 13.87 -10.80 2.17
C ARG A 34 15.24 -10.53 2.80
N MET A 35 15.27 -9.76 3.88
CA MET A 35 16.51 -9.48 4.64
C MET A 35 16.84 -10.57 5.68
N GLY A 36 16.04 -11.64 5.76
CA GLY A 36 16.20 -12.68 6.77
C GLY A 36 15.94 -12.19 8.21
N LYS A 37 15.15 -11.10 8.37
CA LYS A 37 14.80 -10.57 9.69
C LYS A 37 13.55 -11.27 10.23
N GLY A 38 13.60 -11.61 11.51
CA GLY A 38 12.53 -12.32 12.20
C GLY A 38 11.51 -11.42 12.90
N SER A 39 10.65 -12.06 13.70
CA SER A 39 9.55 -11.41 14.43
C SER A 39 9.99 -10.31 15.38
N GLU A 40 11.16 -10.44 16.01
CA GLU A 40 11.70 -9.43 16.93
C GLU A 40 11.92 -8.09 16.21
N PHE A 41 12.50 -8.12 15.01
CA PHE A 41 12.68 -6.94 14.18
C PHE A 41 11.32 -6.37 13.74
N LEU A 42 10.37 -7.24 13.33
CA LEU A 42 9.04 -6.80 12.92
C LEU A 42 8.28 -6.10 14.05
N ASN A 43 8.37 -6.60 15.29
CA ASN A 43 7.74 -5.97 16.46
C ASN A 43 8.22 -4.52 16.70
N GLN A 44 9.41 -4.16 16.25
CA GLN A 44 9.97 -2.82 16.40
C GLN A 44 9.53 -1.84 15.31
N ILE A 45 9.18 -2.32 14.11
CA ILE A 45 8.93 -1.48 12.94
C ILE A 45 7.49 -1.44 12.48
N LEU A 46 6.66 -2.42 12.87
CA LEU A 46 5.26 -2.47 12.46
C LEU A 46 4.46 -1.36 13.16
N LEU A 47 3.57 -0.75 12.38
CA LEU A 47 2.71 0.33 12.83
C LEU A 47 1.41 -0.23 13.41
N PRO A 48 0.95 0.26 14.57
CA PRO A 48 -0.36 -0.08 15.11
C PRO A 48 -1.49 0.59 14.33
N GLY A 49 -2.70 0.04 14.42
CA GLY A 49 -3.92 0.70 13.93
C GLY A 49 -4.36 0.25 12.53
N GLY A 50 -3.79 -0.80 11.96
CA GLY A 50 -4.30 -1.47 10.76
C GLY A 50 -5.53 -2.34 11.03
N ASN A 51 -6.11 -2.91 9.97
CA ASN A 51 -7.14 -3.94 10.09
C ASN A 51 -6.53 -5.29 10.50
N VAL A 52 -5.28 -5.53 10.09
CA VAL A 52 -4.48 -6.68 10.53
C VAL A 52 -3.57 -6.22 11.67
N SER A 53 -3.65 -6.89 12.83
CA SER A 53 -2.84 -6.49 13.96
C SER A 53 -1.34 -6.73 13.72
N GLU A 54 -0.51 -5.83 14.23
CA GLU A 54 0.95 -5.92 14.16
C GLU A 54 1.49 -7.22 14.77
N ARG A 55 0.86 -7.70 15.87
CA ARG A 55 1.23 -8.97 16.50
C ARG A 55 0.98 -10.17 15.60
N ALA A 56 -0.16 -10.16 14.87
CA ALA A 56 -0.48 -11.23 13.94
C ALA A 56 0.48 -11.26 12.75
N LEU A 57 0.97 -10.08 12.31
CA LEU A 57 1.94 -9.97 11.23
C LEU A 57 3.36 -10.33 11.69
N ALA A 58 3.78 -9.89 12.87
CA ALA A 58 5.09 -10.21 13.42
C ALA A 58 5.27 -11.71 13.67
N GLY A 59 4.20 -12.41 14.05
CA GLY A 59 4.19 -13.85 14.26
C GLY A 59 3.94 -14.69 13.01
N ALA A 60 3.59 -14.07 11.88
CA ALA A 60 3.26 -14.79 10.66
C ALA A 60 4.55 -15.23 9.93
N ARG A 61 4.53 -16.45 9.40
CA ARG A 61 5.53 -16.89 8.43
C ARG A 61 5.30 -16.19 7.10
N PRO A 62 6.34 -16.04 6.26
CA PRO A 62 6.19 -15.38 4.96
C PRO A 62 5.06 -15.93 4.10
N GLU A 63 4.84 -17.25 4.13
CA GLU A 63 3.79 -17.93 3.37
C GLU A 63 2.37 -17.61 3.88
N GLU A 64 2.26 -17.22 5.15
CA GLU A 64 0.97 -16.90 5.78
C GLU A 64 0.50 -15.47 5.51
N LEU A 65 1.36 -14.61 4.92
CA LEU A 65 1.02 -13.22 4.64
C LEU A 65 -0.20 -13.11 3.72
N ALA A 66 -0.29 -13.95 2.68
CA ALA A 66 -1.43 -13.97 1.77
C ALA A 66 -2.76 -14.26 2.52
N GLU A 67 -2.73 -15.18 3.48
CA GLU A 67 -3.91 -15.55 4.25
C GLU A 67 -4.36 -14.44 5.21
N ARG A 68 -3.42 -13.70 5.80
CA ARG A 68 -3.73 -12.58 6.71
C ARG A 68 -4.49 -11.44 6.00
N PHE A 69 -4.29 -11.27 4.71
CA PHE A 69 -4.91 -10.22 3.91
C PHE A 69 -5.97 -10.74 2.92
N ARG A 70 -6.35 -12.01 2.99
CA ARG A 70 -7.24 -12.69 2.04
C ARG A 70 -8.53 -11.94 1.72
N SER A 71 -9.14 -11.34 2.72
CA SER A 71 -10.48 -10.72 2.63
C SER A 71 -10.44 -9.22 2.36
N GLY A 72 -9.28 -8.62 2.04
CA GLY A 72 -9.15 -7.17 1.94
C GLY A 72 -8.65 -6.68 0.58
N PRO A 73 -8.61 -5.37 0.38
CA PRO A 73 -8.08 -4.75 -0.85
C PRO A 73 -6.62 -5.12 -1.16
N LEU A 74 -5.87 -5.56 -0.14
CA LEU A 74 -4.47 -5.96 -0.26
C LEU A 74 -4.27 -7.46 -0.59
N ALA A 75 -5.33 -8.23 -0.80
CA ALA A 75 -5.23 -9.68 -1.02
C ALA A 75 -4.27 -10.03 -2.17
N GLN A 76 -4.40 -9.36 -3.31
CA GLN A 76 -3.55 -9.59 -4.48
C GLN A 76 -2.09 -9.18 -4.20
N ALA A 77 -1.89 -8.03 -3.55
CA ALA A 77 -0.56 -7.59 -3.14
C ALA A 77 0.09 -8.57 -2.16
N ALA A 78 -0.67 -9.07 -1.19
CA ALA A 78 -0.16 -10.00 -0.19
C ALA A 78 0.22 -11.36 -0.80
N ALA A 79 -0.57 -11.87 -1.75
CA ALA A 79 -0.25 -13.09 -2.48
C ALA A 79 1.06 -12.95 -3.26
N LEU A 80 1.24 -11.85 -4.01
CA LEU A 80 2.48 -11.56 -4.71
C LEU A 80 3.64 -11.33 -3.74
N GLY A 81 3.41 -10.60 -2.65
CA GLY A 81 4.40 -10.33 -1.60
C GLY A 81 4.92 -11.62 -0.96
N ALA A 82 4.03 -12.54 -0.61
CA ALA A 82 4.39 -13.85 -0.07
C ALA A 82 5.30 -14.65 -1.04
N ALA A 83 5.00 -14.61 -2.34
CA ALA A 83 5.83 -15.24 -3.38
C ALA A 83 7.19 -14.53 -3.61
N ARG A 84 7.36 -13.29 -3.10
CA ARG A 84 8.55 -12.46 -3.28
C ARG A 84 9.40 -12.30 -2.02
N THR A 85 9.21 -13.14 -1.01
CA THR A 85 9.95 -13.08 0.26
C THR A 85 11.38 -13.60 0.18
N GLN A 86 11.72 -14.40 -0.83
CA GLN A 86 13.10 -14.86 -1.03
C GLN A 86 13.92 -13.80 -1.77
N PRO A 87 15.25 -13.67 -1.48
CA PRO A 87 16.12 -12.68 -2.10
C PRO A 87 16.08 -12.71 -3.64
N ASP A 88 16.10 -13.92 -4.22
CA ASP A 88 16.18 -14.15 -5.68
C ASP A 88 14.83 -14.25 -6.37
N SER A 89 13.72 -13.99 -5.68
CA SER A 89 12.36 -14.12 -6.21
C SER A 89 11.95 -13.00 -7.17
N GLY A 90 12.87 -12.10 -7.54
CA GLY A 90 12.64 -11.01 -8.48
C GLY A 90 12.33 -9.66 -7.81
N PRO A 91 12.04 -8.60 -8.60
CA PRO A 91 11.83 -7.26 -8.10
C PRO A 91 10.51 -7.11 -7.33
N LEU A 92 10.49 -6.18 -6.38
CA LEU A 92 9.29 -5.83 -5.61
C LEU A 92 8.42 -4.74 -6.27
N THR A 93 8.81 -4.23 -7.44
CA THR A 93 8.15 -3.09 -8.09
C THR A 93 6.66 -3.34 -8.30
N GLU A 94 6.28 -4.51 -8.78
CA GLU A 94 4.88 -4.86 -8.99
C GLU A 94 4.12 -5.05 -7.68
N PHE A 95 4.73 -5.70 -6.70
CA PHE A 95 4.17 -5.82 -5.37
C PHE A 95 3.87 -4.44 -4.75
N GLU A 96 4.83 -3.52 -4.84
CA GLU A 96 4.66 -2.16 -4.34
C GLU A 96 3.57 -1.40 -5.10
N ARG A 97 3.49 -1.59 -6.42
CA ARG A 97 2.43 -1.03 -7.25
C ARG A 97 1.05 -1.53 -6.84
N LEU A 98 0.91 -2.83 -6.56
CA LEU A 98 -0.37 -3.39 -6.08
C LEU A 98 -0.77 -2.84 -4.70
N CYS A 99 0.19 -2.64 -3.79
CA CYS A 99 -0.09 -1.99 -2.51
C CYS A 99 -0.60 -0.56 -2.68
N ASP A 100 0.04 0.22 -3.57
CA ASP A 100 -0.39 1.59 -3.85
C ASP A 100 -1.76 1.61 -4.53
N ASN A 101 -1.99 0.73 -5.51
CA ASN A 101 -3.26 0.64 -6.22
C ASN A 101 -4.42 0.24 -5.31
N ALA A 102 -4.19 -0.58 -4.29
CA ALA A 102 -5.22 -0.91 -3.30
C ALA A 102 -5.67 0.34 -2.51
N VAL A 103 -4.73 1.20 -2.13
CA VAL A 103 -5.04 2.48 -1.46
C VAL A 103 -5.73 3.44 -2.42
N THR A 104 -5.24 3.56 -3.67
CA THR A 104 -5.87 4.37 -4.72
C THR A 104 -7.31 3.93 -4.97
N GLY A 105 -7.54 2.62 -5.10
CA GLY A 105 -8.89 2.07 -5.33
C GLY A 105 -9.86 2.36 -4.18
N TYR A 106 -9.39 2.34 -2.93
CA TYR A 106 -10.19 2.76 -1.78
C TYR A 106 -10.58 4.23 -1.89
N LEU A 107 -9.62 5.11 -2.15
CA LEU A 107 -9.85 6.54 -2.25
C LEU A 107 -10.68 6.92 -3.48
N ALA A 108 -10.55 6.19 -4.59
CA ALA A 108 -11.37 6.37 -5.78
C ALA A 108 -12.87 6.09 -5.51
N SER A 109 -13.20 5.32 -4.48
CA SER A 109 -14.59 5.13 -4.07
C SER A 109 -15.27 6.43 -3.61
N ALA A 110 -14.50 7.43 -3.19
CA ALA A 110 -14.99 8.77 -2.85
C ALA A 110 -15.69 9.48 -4.03
N SER A 111 -15.32 9.17 -5.28
CA SER A 111 -15.94 9.73 -6.48
C SER A 111 -17.43 9.40 -6.60
N ARG A 112 -17.91 8.40 -5.88
CA ARG A 112 -19.33 7.99 -5.85
C ARG A 112 -20.16 8.77 -4.84
N VAL A 113 -19.53 9.59 -4.01
CA VAL A 113 -20.19 10.40 -2.98
C VAL A 113 -20.22 11.84 -3.46
N PRO A 114 -21.40 12.44 -3.70
CA PRO A 114 -21.49 13.77 -4.30
C PRO A 114 -21.11 14.91 -3.34
N PHE A 115 -21.24 14.68 -2.03
CA PHE A 115 -20.99 15.69 -0.99
C PHE A 115 -20.32 15.03 0.23
N GLY A 116 -19.47 15.76 0.91
CA GLY A 116 -18.83 15.31 2.14
C GLY A 116 -17.31 15.45 2.11
N GLU A 117 -16.68 15.05 3.20
CA GLU A 117 -15.22 15.05 3.33
C GLU A 117 -14.56 14.09 2.35
N GLU A 118 -15.22 13.01 1.95
CA GLU A 118 -14.73 12.03 0.99
C GLU A 118 -14.35 12.69 -0.33
N THR A 119 -15.20 13.60 -0.82
CA THR A 119 -14.97 14.32 -2.09
C THR A 119 -13.71 15.19 -2.02
N VAL A 120 -13.52 15.90 -0.90
CA VAL A 120 -12.34 16.75 -0.71
C VAL A 120 -11.07 15.90 -0.62
N ILE A 121 -11.13 14.82 0.16
CA ILE A 121 -9.99 13.91 0.34
C ILE A 121 -9.65 13.23 -1.00
N GLY A 122 -10.66 12.76 -1.71
CA GLY A 122 -10.50 12.17 -3.03
C GLY A 122 -9.84 13.12 -4.01
N TYR A 123 -10.24 14.39 -4.04
CA TYR A 123 -9.63 15.42 -4.88
C TYR A 123 -8.15 15.65 -4.53
N LEU A 124 -7.84 15.82 -3.23
CA LEU A 124 -6.45 16.01 -2.79
C LEU A 124 -5.57 14.84 -3.17
N TYR A 125 -6.08 13.62 -3.00
CA TYR A 125 -5.36 12.42 -3.40
C TYR A 125 -5.16 12.32 -4.91
N ALA A 126 -6.17 12.68 -5.71
CA ALA A 126 -6.06 12.71 -7.16
C ALA A 126 -4.92 13.64 -7.61
N ARG A 127 -4.81 14.82 -7.00
CA ARG A 127 -3.71 15.77 -7.27
C ARG A 127 -2.34 15.21 -6.88
N GLU A 128 -2.25 14.51 -5.75
CA GLU A 128 -1.01 13.86 -5.32
C GLU A 128 -0.61 12.70 -6.26
N ALA A 129 -1.59 11.93 -6.73
CA ALA A 129 -1.38 10.85 -7.68
C ALA A 129 -0.86 11.39 -9.05
N GLU A 130 -1.41 12.50 -9.55
CA GLU A 130 -0.92 13.17 -10.75
C GLU A 130 0.54 13.62 -10.60
N ILE A 131 0.88 14.28 -9.49
CA ILE A 131 2.25 14.72 -9.21
C ILE A 131 3.20 13.51 -9.17
N THR A 132 2.76 12.42 -8.55
CA THR A 132 3.56 11.20 -8.46
C THR A 132 3.76 10.58 -9.85
N ALA A 133 2.74 10.55 -10.70
CA ALA A 133 2.85 10.06 -12.07
C ALA A 133 3.84 10.89 -12.88
N VAL A 134 3.76 12.22 -12.80
CA VAL A 134 4.72 13.13 -13.47
C VAL A 134 6.15 12.86 -12.99
N ARG A 135 6.37 12.71 -11.67
CA ARG A 135 7.69 12.39 -11.12
C ARG A 135 8.24 11.07 -11.66
N ILE A 136 7.41 10.03 -11.74
CA ILE A 136 7.82 8.71 -12.28
C ILE A 136 8.22 8.86 -13.76
N ILE A 137 7.44 9.59 -14.56
CA ILE A 137 7.73 9.82 -15.97
C ILE A 137 9.05 10.60 -16.14
N MET A 138 9.21 11.69 -15.41
CA MET A 138 10.40 12.52 -15.49
C MET A 138 11.66 11.74 -15.06
N ALA A 139 11.60 11.08 -13.90
CA ALA A 139 12.72 10.28 -13.41
C ALA A 139 13.07 9.14 -14.37
N GLY A 140 12.07 8.48 -14.95
CA GLY A 140 12.28 7.41 -15.93
C GLY A 140 12.94 7.95 -17.21
N ARG A 141 12.51 9.11 -17.72
CA ARG A 141 13.12 9.77 -18.88
C ARG A 141 14.56 10.18 -18.61
N MET A 142 14.82 10.78 -17.47
CA MET A 142 16.18 11.18 -17.05
C MET A 142 17.11 9.96 -16.89
N ALA A 143 16.59 8.82 -16.48
CA ALA A 143 17.33 7.56 -16.37
C ALA A 143 17.46 6.81 -17.72
N GLY A 144 16.95 7.36 -18.83
CA GLY A 144 17.02 6.73 -20.15
C GLY A 144 16.14 5.49 -20.30
N LEU A 145 15.10 5.32 -19.46
CA LEU A 145 14.20 4.19 -19.56
C LEU A 145 13.26 4.34 -20.75
N ASP A 146 12.94 3.22 -21.41
CA ASP A 146 11.95 3.16 -22.48
C ASP A 146 10.53 3.43 -21.98
N GLY A 147 9.62 3.76 -22.88
CA GLY A 147 8.26 4.15 -22.55
C GLY A 147 7.43 3.00 -21.94
N GLU A 148 7.72 1.76 -22.28
CA GLU A 148 7.01 0.59 -21.74
C GLU A 148 7.41 0.33 -20.28
N THR A 149 8.71 0.38 -20.01
CA THR A 149 9.24 0.31 -18.64
C THR A 149 8.67 1.43 -17.76
N ILE A 150 8.58 2.67 -18.27
CA ILE A 150 7.98 3.78 -17.51
C ILE A 150 6.50 3.49 -17.23
N ARG A 151 5.72 3.05 -18.25
CA ARG A 151 4.30 2.71 -18.06
C ARG A 151 4.09 1.61 -17.02
N SER A 152 4.93 0.59 -17.00
CA SER A 152 4.82 -0.50 -16.02
C SER A 152 5.01 -0.04 -14.57
N ARG A 153 5.67 1.10 -14.36
CA ARG A 153 5.92 1.71 -13.05
C ARG A 153 4.84 2.69 -12.60
N LEU A 154 3.96 3.12 -13.52
CA LEU A 154 2.86 4.01 -13.16
C LEU A 154 1.87 3.32 -12.22
N ARG A 155 1.28 4.09 -11.35
CA ARG A 155 0.21 3.66 -10.45
C ARG A 155 -1.14 3.81 -11.15
N ALA A 156 -2.15 3.14 -10.63
CA ALA A 156 -3.53 3.37 -11.05
C ALA A 156 -3.87 4.86 -10.89
N THR A 157 -4.59 5.40 -11.86
CA THR A 157 -5.11 6.77 -11.78
C THR A 157 -6.36 6.80 -10.91
N TYR A 158 -6.67 7.96 -10.36
CA TYR A 158 -7.89 8.18 -9.57
C TYR A 158 -9.15 8.21 -10.47
N VAL A 159 -9.00 8.48 -11.74
CA VAL A 159 -10.07 8.59 -12.76
C VAL A 159 -10.06 7.35 -13.64
#